data_368965794d5a2dedda8ecbf4fc94c18a
#
_entry.id   368965794d5a2dedda8ecbf4fc94c18a
#
_cell.length_a   1.000
_cell.length_b   1.000
_cell.length_c   1.000
_cell.angle_alpha   90.00
_cell.angle_beta   90.00
_cell.angle_gamma   90.00
#
_symmetry.space_group_name_H-M   'P 1'
#
loop_
_entity.id
_entity.type
_entity.pdbx_description
1 polymer ?
#
loop_
_entity_poly.entity_id
_entity_poly.type
_entity_poly.pdbx_seq_one_letter_code
_entity_poly.pdbx_strand_id
1 'polypeptide(L)'
;MENILATSDQQVPQRRFAGYSLATLANFAGIMVAGLWASWATTALVEVKEREVVTVELAGMMGAFVEAEARSGNPPEIMKARVERYLKAVEASVNSLSADGRTVLVAEAVIAGSAPDFTETVRKDLAEAQRVLDVDHH
;
A
#
# COMPACT_ATOMS: atom_id res chain seq x y z
N MET A 1 13.95 -80.77 -15.64
CA MET A 1 14.62 -79.47 -15.78
C MET A 1 13.54 -78.41 -15.70
N GLU A 2 13.23 -77.94 -14.56
CA GLU A 2 12.22 -76.92 -14.33
C GLU A 2 12.77 -75.90 -13.40
N ASN A 3 13.02 -74.73 -13.99
CA ASN A 3 13.68 -73.64 -13.30
C ASN A 3 12.58 -72.72 -12.75
N ILE A 4 12.22 -72.89 -11.48
CA ILE A 4 11.26 -72.05 -10.78
C ILE A 4 12.00 -70.81 -10.32
N LEU A 5 11.78 -69.72 -11.08
CA LEU A 5 12.16 -68.36 -10.65
C LEU A 5 11.24 -67.94 -9.52
N ALA A 6 11.71 -68.10 -8.29
CA ALA A 6 11.07 -67.50 -7.13
C ALA A 6 11.30 -66.00 -7.18
N THR A 7 10.24 -65.26 -7.60
CA THR A 7 10.17 -63.81 -7.44
C THR A 7 10.02 -63.53 -5.94
N SER A 8 11.11 -63.17 -5.29
CA SER A 8 11.15 -62.65 -3.93
C SER A 8 10.44 -61.30 -3.91
N ASP A 9 9.21 -61.32 -3.52
CA ASP A 9 8.43 -60.12 -3.17
C ASP A 9 9.09 -59.49 -1.93
N GLN A 10 9.99 -58.54 -2.15
CA GLN A 10 10.59 -57.76 -1.08
C GLN A 10 9.53 -56.76 -0.57
N GLN A 11 8.73 -57.21 0.37
CA GLN A 11 7.91 -56.34 1.19
C GLN A 11 8.79 -55.45 2.02
N VAL A 12 9.00 -54.23 1.55
CA VAL A 12 9.63 -53.16 2.31
C VAL A 12 8.80 -52.92 3.57
N PRO A 13 9.37 -53.08 4.79
CA PRO A 13 8.60 -52.90 6.03
C PRO A 13 8.12 -51.43 6.09
N GLN A 14 6.83 -51.24 5.92
CA GLN A 14 6.21 -49.92 6.15
C GLN A 14 6.31 -49.58 7.63
N ARG A 15 7.23 -48.71 7.98
CA ARG A 15 7.33 -48.18 9.34
C ARG A 15 6.06 -47.37 9.64
N ARG A 16 5.21 -47.93 10.51
CA ARG A 16 3.99 -47.29 11.01
C ARG A 16 4.36 -46.56 12.31
N PHE A 17 4.12 -45.24 12.31
CA PHE A 17 4.20 -44.45 13.53
C PHE A 17 2.77 -44.07 13.94
N ALA A 18 2.35 -44.42 15.19
CA ALA A 18 1.01 -44.15 15.69
C ALA A 18 -0.16 -44.63 14.78
N GLY A 19 0.00 -45.80 14.11
CA GLY A 19 -1.06 -46.39 13.27
C GLY A 19 -1.15 -45.85 11.84
N TYR A 20 -0.44 -44.82 11.51
CA TYR A 20 -0.40 -44.23 10.15
C TYR A 20 0.89 -44.62 9.41
N SER A 21 0.80 -44.78 8.08
CA SER A 21 1.98 -45.07 7.28
C SER A 21 2.86 -43.78 7.19
N LEU A 22 4.18 -43.98 7.12
CA LEU A 22 5.12 -42.86 7.04
C LEU A 22 4.83 -41.96 5.82
N ALA A 23 4.31 -42.55 4.73
CA ALA A 23 3.89 -41.82 3.53
C ALA A 23 2.68 -40.91 3.80
N THR A 24 1.73 -41.34 4.63
CA THR A 24 0.55 -40.53 5.02
C THR A 24 0.97 -39.33 5.89
N LEU A 25 1.87 -39.53 6.84
CA LEU A 25 2.42 -38.47 7.69
C LEU A 25 3.21 -37.45 6.86
N ALA A 26 4.04 -37.90 5.92
CA ALA A 26 4.81 -37.03 5.03
C ALA A 26 3.89 -36.20 4.11
N ASN A 27 2.78 -36.79 3.65
CA ASN A 27 1.80 -36.08 2.83
C ASN A 27 1.08 -34.99 3.65
N PHE A 28 0.64 -35.29 4.87
CA PHE A 28 0.04 -34.28 5.77
C PHE A 28 1.02 -33.15 6.11
N ALA A 29 2.27 -33.47 6.41
CA ALA A 29 3.30 -32.47 6.67
C ALA A 29 3.52 -31.58 5.43
N GLY A 30 3.58 -32.17 4.23
CA GLY A 30 3.69 -31.44 2.97
C GLY A 30 2.53 -30.47 2.73
N ILE A 31 1.30 -30.90 2.99
CA ILE A 31 0.10 -30.05 2.84
C ILE A 31 0.14 -28.88 3.86
N MET A 32 0.55 -29.13 5.10
CA MET A 32 0.66 -28.09 6.12
C MET A 32 1.72 -27.05 5.75
N VAL A 33 2.88 -27.48 5.28
CA VAL A 33 3.95 -26.57 4.83
C VAL A 33 3.49 -25.77 3.60
N ALA A 34 2.84 -26.41 2.64
CA ALA A 34 2.31 -25.71 1.46
C ALA A 34 1.22 -24.71 1.84
N GLY A 35 0.33 -25.03 2.79
CA GLY A 35 -0.69 -24.12 3.29
C GLY A 35 -0.11 -22.89 3.99
N LEU A 36 0.89 -23.09 4.85
CA LEU A 36 1.61 -21.99 5.50
C LEU A 36 2.32 -21.10 4.47
N TRP A 37 2.96 -21.70 3.49
CA TRP A 37 3.66 -20.95 2.44
C TRP A 37 2.68 -20.17 1.55
N ALA A 38 1.56 -20.78 1.17
CA ALA A 38 0.51 -20.12 0.41
C ALA A 38 -0.10 -18.95 1.17
N SER A 39 -0.35 -19.10 2.48
CA SER A 39 -0.85 -18.03 3.34
C SER A 39 0.13 -16.85 3.38
N TRP A 40 1.42 -17.13 3.59
CA TRP A 40 2.46 -16.09 3.58
C TRP A 40 2.60 -15.41 2.23
N ALA A 41 2.59 -16.16 1.13
CA ALA A 41 2.68 -15.62 -0.22
C ALA A 41 1.47 -14.72 -0.54
N THR A 42 0.27 -15.11 -0.08
CA THR A 42 -0.94 -14.32 -0.29
C THR A 42 -0.87 -12.99 0.46
N THR A 43 -0.42 -12.98 1.73
CA THR A 43 -0.27 -11.73 2.49
C THR A 43 0.78 -10.81 1.86
N ALA A 44 1.92 -11.35 1.42
CA ALA A 44 2.95 -10.58 0.74
C ALA A 44 2.45 -9.97 -0.60
N LEU A 45 1.60 -10.70 -1.34
CA LEU A 45 1.02 -10.20 -2.59
C LEU A 45 -0.02 -9.09 -2.36
N VAL A 46 -0.82 -9.21 -1.29
CA VAL A 46 -1.78 -8.17 -0.89
C VAL A 46 -1.04 -6.89 -0.50
N GLU A 47 0.02 -6.99 0.29
CA GLU A 47 0.83 -5.84 0.72
C GLU A 47 1.50 -5.10 -0.46
N VAL A 48 1.93 -5.82 -1.51
CA VAL A 48 2.47 -5.20 -2.73
C VAL A 48 1.36 -4.53 -3.56
N LYS A 49 0.15 -5.08 -3.56
CA LYS A 49 -0.99 -4.52 -4.29
C LYS A 49 -1.57 -3.27 -3.61
N GLU A 50 -1.39 -3.13 -2.30
CA GLU A 50 -1.80 -1.96 -1.52
C GLU A 50 -0.88 -0.74 -1.71
N ARG A 51 0.27 -0.89 -2.34
CA ARG A 51 1.13 0.23 -2.76
C ARG A 51 0.55 0.91 -3.99
N GLU A 52 -0.63 1.47 -3.84
CA GLU A 52 -1.29 2.23 -4.88
C GLU A 52 -0.48 3.49 -5.19
N VAL A 53 -0.17 3.68 -6.48
CA VAL A 53 0.43 4.92 -6.96
C VAL A 53 -0.71 5.89 -7.25
N VAL A 54 -0.70 7.04 -6.58
CA VAL A 54 -1.71 8.09 -6.74
C VAL A 54 -1.07 9.37 -7.24
N THR A 55 -1.83 10.23 -7.90
CA THR A 55 -1.35 11.52 -8.39
C THR A 55 -2.04 12.66 -7.67
N VAL A 56 -1.31 13.78 -7.51
CA VAL A 56 -1.83 15.04 -6.98
C VAL A 56 -1.32 16.19 -7.84
N GLU A 57 -2.23 17.06 -8.30
CA GLU A 57 -1.93 18.24 -9.10
C GLU A 57 -1.49 19.42 -8.21
N LEU A 58 -0.22 19.41 -7.80
CA LEU A 58 0.32 20.40 -6.88
C LEU A 58 0.45 21.79 -7.52
N ALA A 59 0.86 21.87 -8.77
CA ALA A 59 1.06 23.15 -9.46
C ALA A 59 -0.25 23.90 -9.64
N GLY A 60 -1.34 23.21 -10.01
CA GLY A 60 -2.66 23.82 -10.14
C GLY A 60 -3.19 24.32 -8.79
N MET A 61 -3.03 23.52 -7.72
CA MET A 61 -3.44 23.91 -6.38
C MET A 61 -2.66 25.12 -5.87
N MET A 62 -1.35 25.15 -6.03
CA MET A 62 -0.50 26.27 -5.64
C MET A 62 -0.81 27.53 -6.46
N GLY A 63 -1.02 27.39 -7.77
CA GLY A 63 -1.39 28.48 -8.65
C GLY A 63 -2.71 29.14 -8.23
N ALA A 64 -3.75 28.34 -7.97
CA ALA A 64 -5.04 28.83 -7.50
C ALA A 64 -4.95 29.55 -6.15
N PHE A 65 -4.14 29.02 -5.22
CA PHE A 65 -3.91 29.66 -3.92
C PHE A 65 -3.20 31.01 -4.06
N VAL A 66 -2.10 31.07 -4.82
CA VAL A 66 -1.34 32.31 -5.05
C VAL A 66 -2.21 33.37 -5.73
N GLU A 67 -3.00 32.98 -6.70
CA GLU A 67 -3.94 33.89 -7.38
C GLU A 67 -5.02 34.42 -6.44
N ALA A 68 -5.56 33.59 -5.57
CA ALA A 68 -6.53 34.01 -4.55
C ALA A 68 -5.90 34.99 -3.56
N GLU A 69 -4.67 34.73 -3.12
CA GLU A 69 -3.94 35.59 -2.19
C GLU A 69 -3.56 36.94 -2.84
N ALA A 70 -3.15 36.94 -4.11
CA ALA A 70 -2.86 38.17 -4.85
C ALA A 70 -4.09 39.09 -4.97
N ARG A 71 -5.29 38.49 -5.08
CA ARG A 71 -6.56 39.26 -5.11
C ARG A 71 -7.03 39.74 -3.74
N SER A 72 -6.51 39.17 -2.64
CA SER A 72 -6.93 39.53 -1.27
C SER A 72 -6.44 40.89 -0.81
N GLY A 73 -5.39 41.44 -1.45
CA GLY A 73 -4.79 42.73 -1.06
C GLY A 73 -4.08 42.72 0.29
N ASN A 74 -3.76 41.56 0.84
CA ASN A 74 -3.09 41.43 2.12
C ASN A 74 -1.66 41.98 2.10
N PRO A 75 -1.15 42.55 3.22
CA PRO A 75 0.24 42.94 3.34
C PRO A 75 1.20 41.76 3.11
N PRO A 76 2.44 42.01 2.61
CA PRO A 76 3.41 40.96 2.28
C PRO A 76 3.73 40.01 3.43
N GLU A 77 3.77 40.50 4.66
CA GLU A 77 4.06 39.68 5.86
C GLU A 77 2.93 38.66 6.12
N ILE A 78 1.69 39.11 5.97
CA ILE A 78 0.51 38.24 6.14
C ILE A 78 0.47 37.21 5.00
N MET A 79 0.73 37.64 3.79
CA MET A 79 0.80 36.76 2.62
C MET A 79 1.85 35.66 2.83
N LYS A 80 3.07 36.02 3.29
CA LYS A 80 4.14 35.05 3.58
C LYS A 80 3.71 34.02 4.61
N ALA A 81 3.12 34.46 5.73
CA ALA A 81 2.65 33.57 6.78
C ALA A 81 1.53 32.62 6.32
N ARG A 82 0.67 33.07 5.41
CA ARG A 82 -0.41 32.24 4.81
C ARG A 82 0.15 31.21 3.84
N VAL A 83 1.12 31.59 3.00
CA VAL A 83 1.82 30.66 2.09
C VAL A 83 2.54 29.58 2.89
N GLU A 84 3.27 29.93 3.95
CA GLU A 84 3.96 28.95 4.80
C GLU A 84 2.98 27.97 5.45
N ARG A 85 1.84 28.45 5.95
CA ARG A 85 0.77 27.59 6.49
C ARG A 85 0.18 26.66 5.46
N TYR A 86 -0.11 27.19 4.28
CA TYR A 86 -0.64 26.39 3.18
C TYR A 86 0.31 25.27 2.77
N LEU A 87 1.60 25.57 2.64
CA LEU A 87 2.63 24.56 2.32
C LEU A 87 2.72 23.47 3.40
N LYS A 88 2.69 23.84 4.68
CA LYS A 88 2.68 22.87 5.78
C LYS A 88 1.43 21.97 5.74
N ALA A 89 0.27 22.53 5.41
CA ALA A 89 -0.96 21.75 5.30
C ALA A 89 -0.92 20.79 4.10
N VAL A 90 -0.39 21.23 2.95
CA VAL A 90 -0.14 20.36 1.79
C VAL A 90 0.80 19.22 2.16
N GLU A 91 1.92 19.53 2.80
CA GLU A 91 2.90 18.54 3.24
C GLU A 91 2.26 17.52 4.20
N ALA A 92 1.46 17.96 5.15
CA ALA A 92 0.77 17.09 6.09
C ALA A 92 -0.23 16.15 5.38
N SER A 93 -1.01 16.65 4.43
CA SER A 93 -1.96 15.84 3.67
C SER A 93 -1.25 14.82 2.77
N VAL A 94 -0.19 15.22 2.08
CA VAL A 94 0.62 14.30 1.25
C VAL A 94 1.29 13.23 2.11
N ASN A 95 1.81 13.60 3.28
CA ASN A 95 2.40 12.65 4.24
C ASN A 95 1.35 11.66 4.78
N SER A 96 0.11 12.09 5.01
CA SER A 96 -0.99 11.22 5.41
C SER A 96 -1.27 10.16 4.34
N LEU A 97 -1.37 10.57 3.07
CA LEU A 97 -1.54 9.63 1.95
C LEU A 97 -0.38 8.62 1.85
N SER A 98 0.84 9.09 2.11
CA SER A 98 2.05 8.24 2.11
C SER A 98 2.06 7.26 3.30
N ALA A 99 1.58 7.69 4.47
CA ALA A 99 1.46 6.84 5.67
C ALA A 99 0.46 5.70 5.48
N ASP A 100 -0.56 5.90 4.65
CA ASP A 100 -1.51 4.85 4.23
C ASP A 100 -0.90 3.83 3.25
N GLY A 101 0.41 3.87 3.00
CA GLY A 101 1.11 2.95 2.11
C GLY A 101 1.07 3.34 0.63
N ARG A 102 0.50 4.49 0.27
CA ARG A 102 0.43 4.98 -1.11
C ARG A 102 1.72 5.68 -1.52
N THR A 103 2.07 5.56 -2.80
CA THR A 103 3.13 6.38 -3.41
C THR A 103 2.48 7.57 -4.09
N VAL A 104 2.75 8.77 -3.58
CA VAL A 104 2.20 10.01 -4.14
C VAL A 104 3.15 10.57 -5.20
N LEU A 105 2.66 10.75 -6.42
CA LEU A 105 3.37 11.40 -7.51
C LEU A 105 2.72 12.75 -7.82
N VAL A 106 3.53 13.68 -8.29
CA VAL A 106 3.03 14.95 -8.84
C VAL A 106 2.43 14.66 -10.21
N ALA A 107 1.17 15.06 -10.45
CA ALA A 107 0.47 14.76 -11.69
C ALA A 107 1.24 15.27 -12.93
N GLU A 108 1.90 16.40 -12.80
CA GLU A 108 2.71 17.03 -13.87
C GLU A 108 3.96 16.22 -14.23
N ALA A 109 4.42 15.30 -13.38
CA ALA A 109 5.56 14.42 -13.63
C ALA A 109 5.15 13.11 -14.32
N VAL A 110 3.87 12.82 -14.46
CA VAL A 110 3.37 11.59 -15.10
C VAL A 110 3.23 11.82 -16.60
N ILE A 111 4.19 11.28 -17.37
CA ILE A 111 4.24 11.46 -18.83
C ILE A 111 3.31 10.46 -19.56
N ALA A 112 3.13 9.26 -18.99
CA ALA A 112 2.31 8.20 -19.57
C ALA A 112 1.75 7.28 -18.48
N GLY A 113 0.56 6.74 -18.73
CA GLY A 113 -0.17 5.89 -17.78
C GLY A 113 -1.34 6.62 -17.13
N SER A 114 -2.14 5.87 -16.35
CA SER A 114 -3.22 6.41 -15.54
C SER A 114 -3.01 5.99 -14.09
N ALA A 115 -2.92 6.95 -13.19
CA ALA A 115 -2.97 6.72 -11.75
C ALA A 115 -4.20 7.45 -11.19
N PRO A 116 -4.82 6.94 -10.13
CA PRO A 116 -5.94 7.63 -9.47
C PRO A 116 -5.52 9.03 -9.02
N ASP A 117 -6.38 10.01 -9.30
CA ASP A 117 -6.17 11.41 -8.92
C ASP A 117 -6.76 11.66 -7.52
N PHE A 118 -5.92 12.07 -6.60
CA PHE A 118 -6.26 12.39 -5.21
C PHE A 118 -6.25 13.90 -4.92
N THR A 119 -6.17 14.74 -5.95
CA THR A 119 -6.16 16.20 -5.82
C THR A 119 -7.35 16.72 -5.01
N GLU A 120 -8.57 16.20 -5.27
CA GLU A 120 -9.77 16.60 -4.51
C GLU A 120 -9.73 16.15 -3.05
N THR A 121 -9.13 15.03 -2.73
CA THR A 121 -8.95 14.57 -1.35
C THR A 121 -8.02 15.53 -0.60
N VAL A 122 -6.86 15.83 -1.16
CA VAL A 122 -5.91 16.81 -0.60
C VAL A 122 -6.57 18.19 -0.44
N ARG A 123 -7.36 18.62 -1.42
CA ARG A 123 -8.08 19.90 -1.37
C ARG A 123 -9.10 19.97 -0.23
N LYS A 124 -9.80 18.88 0.05
CA LYS A 124 -10.73 18.77 1.19
C LYS A 124 -9.99 18.85 2.52
N ASP A 125 -8.90 18.10 2.66
CA ASP A 125 -8.07 18.12 3.88
C ASP A 125 -7.53 19.52 4.16
N LEU A 126 -7.08 20.22 3.12
CA LEU A 126 -6.64 21.62 3.23
C LEU A 126 -7.77 22.56 3.67
N ALA A 127 -8.96 22.40 3.11
CA ALA A 127 -10.11 23.22 3.50
C ALA A 127 -10.54 22.97 4.95
N GLU A 128 -10.44 21.73 5.42
CA GLU A 128 -10.74 21.37 6.80
C GLU A 128 -9.67 21.91 7.76
N ALA A 129 -8.39 21.78 7.43
CA ALA A 129 -7.31 22.35 8.20
C ALA A 129 -7.43 23.88 8.34
N GLN A 130 -7.85 24.59 7.30
CA GLN A 130 -8.10 26.02 7.33
C GLN A 130 -9.27 26.37 8.24
N ARG A 131 -10.39 25.61 8.21
CA ARG A 131 -11.55 25.86 9.09
C ARG A 131 -11.22 25.71 10.57
N VAL A 132 -10.43 24.68 10.92
CA VAL A 132 -10.02 24.45 12.32
C VAL A 132 -9.21 25.64 12.85
N LEU A 133 -8.35 26.21 12.02
CA LEU A 133 -7.52 27.36 12.40
C LEU A 133 -8.31 28.66 12.53
N ASP A 134 -9.38 28.84 11.74
CA ASP A 134 -10.24 30.03 11.84
C ASP A 134 -11.14 30.00 13.08
N VAL A 135 -11.48 28.81 13.60
CA VAL A 135 -12.30 28.65 14.82
C VAL A 135 -11.49 28.95 16.09
N ASP A 136 -10.19 28.68 16.08
CA ASP A 136 -9.31 28.89 17.26
C ASP A 136 -8.94 30.37 17.48
N HIS A 137 -9.29 31.25 16.56
CA HIS A 137 -9.01 32.70 16.64
C HIS A 137 -10.24 33.57 17.00
N HIS A 138 -11.35 32.97 17.42
CA HIS A 138 -12.54 33.65 17.95
C HIS A 138 -12.75 33.28 19.40
#